data_fc5f1784ac8fb0e0bcf8e7bcead8d043
#
_entry.id   fc5f1784ac8fb0e0bcf8e7bcead8d043
#
_cell.length_a   1.000
_cell.length_b   1.000
_cell.length_c   1.000
_cell.angle_alpha   90.00
_cell.angle_beta   90.00
_cell.angle_gamma   90.00
#
_symmetry.space_group_name_H-M   'P 1'
#
loop_
_entity.id
_entity.type
_entity.pdbx_description
1 polymer ?
#
loop_
_entity_poly.entity_id
_entity_poly.type
_entity_poly.pdbx_seq_one_letter_code
_entity_poly.pdbx_strand_id
1 'polypeptide(L)' 'MAQKTKKMTLKYWAALSESSKKRALTYVFPIHPAIVEMLMNEKPDLKSDWWKIVFKKVRIPAPGSYYKTVVNNTYLN' A
#
# COMPACT_ATOMS: atom_id res chain seq x y z
N MET A 1 20.55 7.32 8.19
CA MET A 1 19.44 7.38 9.12
C MET A 1 18.26 6.56 8.59
N ALA A 2 17.74 5.71 9.42
CA ALA A 2 16.64 4.88 9.02
C ALA A 2 15.38 5.72 8.78
N GLN A 3 14.63 5.32 7.77
CA GLN A 3 13.37 5.96 7.49
C GLN A 3 12.33 5.48 8.48
N LYS A 4 11.54 6.42 8.94
CA LYS A 4 10.46 6.09 9.84
C LYS A 4 9.20 5.91 9.05
N THR A 5 8.51 4.81 9.32
CA THR A 5 7.23 4.55 8.69
C THR A 5 6.19 4.35 9.77
N LYS A 6 4.94 4.55 9.40
CA LYS A 6 3.83 4.36 10.30
C LYS A 6 2.98 3.20 9.82
N LYS A 7 2.27 2.60 10.76
CA LYS A 7 1.33 1.56 10.40
C LYS A 7 0.23 2.14 9.54
N MET A 8 -0.14 1.40 8.49
CA MET A 8 -1.23 1.85 7.62
C MET A 8 -2.54 1.92 8.39
N THR A 9 -3.34 2.92 8.07
CA THR A 9 -4.64 3.10 8.70
C THR A 9 -5.74 3.10 7.64
N LEU A 10 -6.97 2.85 8.09
CA LEU A 10 -8.11 2.89 7.18
C LEU A 10 -8.27 4.27 6.56
N LYS A 11 -8.05 5.30 7.36
CA LYS A 11 -8.20 6.67 6.89
C LYS A 11 -7.18 6.99 5.80
N TYR A 12 -5.95 6.60 6.02
CA TYR A 12 -4.90 6.86 5.04
C TYR A 12 -5.14 6.05 3.77
N TRP A 13 -5.54 4.80 3.93
CA TRP A 13 -5.84 3.95 2.78
C TRP A 13 -6.94 4.56 1.93
N ALA A 14 -8.00 5.06 2.57
CA ALA A 14 -9.12 5.65 1.84
C ALA A 14 -8.71 6.88 1.05
N ALA A 15 -7.65 7.56 1.48
CA ALA A 15 -7.16 8.75 0.78
C ALA A 15 -6.27 8.42 -0.40
N LEU A 16 -5.84 7.18 -0.55
CA LEU A 16 -4.97 6.80 -1.66
C LEU A 16 -5.76 6.73 -2.96
N SER A 17 -5.08 7.05 -4.06
CA SER A 17 -5.66 6.85 -5.37
C SER A 17 -5.80 5.37 -5.67
N GLU A 18 -6.62 5.05 -6.68
CA GLU A 18 -6.81 3.65 -7.05
C GLU A 18 -5.50 3.01 -7.52
N SER A 19 -4.71 3.75 -8.27
CA SER A 19 -3.44 3.20 -8.74
C SER A 19 -2.49 2.94 -7.59
N SER A 20 -2.49 3.79 -6.59
CA SER A 20 -1.65 3.57 -5.40
C SER A 20 -2.12 2.36 -4.61
N LYS A 21 -3.43 2.21 -4.47
CA LYS A 21 -3.98 1.03 -3.78
C LYS A 21 -3.61 -0.25 -4.52
N LYS A 22 -3.76 -0.25 -5.84
CA LYS A 22 -3.44 -1.43 -6.62
C LYS A 22 -1.97 -1.77 -6.51
N ARG A 23 -1.11 -0.75 -6.52
CA ARG A 23 0.32 -0.97 -6.37
C ARG A 23 0.65 -1.57 -5.02
N ALA A 24 0.02 -1.07 -3.96
CA ALA A 24 0.24 -1.60 -2.63
C ALA A 24 -0.22 -3.05 -2.52
N LEU A 25 -1.39 -3.34 -3.08
CA LEU A 25 -1.90 -4.71 -3.06
C LEU A 25 -1.01 -5.65 -3.86
N THR A 26 -0.50 -5.18 -4.99
CA THR A 26 0.42 -5.98 -5.79
C THR A 26 1.72 -6.23 -5.05
N TYR A 27 2.16 -5.26 -4.26
CA TYR A 27 3.34 -5.45 -3.42
C TYR A 27 3.13 -6.58 -2.41
N VAL A 28 1.93 -6.65 -1.82
CA VAL A 28 1.61 -7.68 -0.83
C VAL A 28 1.38 -9.03 -1.49
N PHE A 29 0.75 -9.04 -2.65
CA PHE A 29 0.40 -10.27 -3.36
C PHE A 29 0.92 -10.21 -4.79
N PRO A 30 2.26 -10.28 -4.97
CA PRO A 30 2.86 -9.99 -6.28
C PRO A 30 2.53 -11.01 -7.37
N ILE A 31 2.18 -12.23 -7.01
CA ILE A 31 1.86 -13.26 -8.01
C ILE A 31 0.41 -13.70 -7.93
N HIS A 32 -0.44 -12.85 -7.36
CA HIS A 32 -1.85 -13.20 -7.18
C HIS A 32 -2.74 -12.07 -7.68
N PRO A 33 -2.78 -11.84 -9.00
CA PRO A 33 -3.58 -10.75 -9.53
C PRO A 33 -5.07 -10.87 -9.21
N ALA A 34 -5.57 -12.10 -9.10
CA ALA A 34 -6.98 -12.30 -8.75
C ALA A 34 -7.28 -11.78 -7.35
N ILE A 35 -6.36 -11.98 -6.41
CA ILE A 35 -6.53 -11.47 -5.05
C ILE A 35 -6.49 -9.95 -5.05
N VAL A 36 -5.59 -9.37 -5.84
CA VAL A 36 -5.48 -7.92 -5.96
C VAL A 36 -6.80 -7.35 -6.47
N GLU A 37 -7.35 -7.94 -7.52
CA GLU A 37 -8.62 -7.47 -8.07
C GLU A 37 -9.75 -7.61 -7.06
N MET A 38 -9.79 -8.72 -6.35
CA MET A 38 -10.81 -8.93 -5.34
C MET A 38 -10.75 -7.83 -4.28
N LEU A 39 -9.57 -7.55 -3.78
CA LEU A 39 -9.42 -6.56 -2.72
C LEU A 39 -9.64 -5.14 -3.22
N MET A 40 -9.37 -4.88 -4.48
CA MET A 40 -9.67 -3.56 -5.06
C MET A 40 -11.16 -3.28 -5.08
N ASN A 41 -11.97 -4.31 -5.16
CA ASN A 41 -13.42 -4.18 -5.22
C ASN A 41 -14.08 -4.28 -3.85
N GLU A 42 -13.30 -4.44 -2.79
CA GLU A 42 -13.82 -4.54 -1.43
C GLU A 42 -13.47 -3.30 -0.64
N LYS A 43 -14.25 -3.05 0.39
CA LYS A 43 -13.87 -2.05 1.37
C LYS A 43 -12.92 -2.69 2.37
N PRO A 44 -11.86 -1.98 2.77
CA PRO A 44 -10.96 -2.51 3.79
C PRO A 44 -11.71 -2.86 5.07
N ASP A 45 -11.42 -4.04 5.58
CA ASP A 45 -12.07 -4.55 6.78
C ASP A 45 -11.02 -5.17 7.68
N LEU A 46 -10.76 -4.54 8.82
CA LEU A 46 -9.71 -5.00 9.72
C LEU A 46 -10.03 -6.35 10.36
N LYS A 47 -11.24 -6.83 10.16
CA LYS A 47 -11.59 -8.18 10.62
C LYS A 47 -11.25 -9.25 9.60
N SER A 48 -11.02 -8.86 8.37
CA SER A 48 -10.67 -9.79 7.31
C SER A 48 -9.19 -10.17 7.39
N ASP A 49 -8.89 -11.45 7.24
CA ASP A 49 -7.51 -11.91 7.27
C ASP A 49 -6.69 -11.30 6.14
N TRP A 50 -7.29 -11.16 4.96
CA TRP A 50 -6.62 -10.52 3.83
C TRP A 50 -6.20 -9.09 4.15
N TRP A 51 -7.14 -8.32 4.68
CA TRP A 51 -6.88 -6.92 4.98
C TRP A 51 -5.93 -6.75 6.16
N LYS A 52 -5.95 -7.69 7.11
CA LYS A 52 -4.98 -7.67 8.19
C LYS A 52 -3.57 -7.81 7.65
N ILE A 53 -3.39 -8.69 6.67
CA ILE A 53 -2.09 -8.89 6.06
C ILE A 53 -1.67 -7.63 5.32
N VAL A 54 -2.58 -7.04 4.54
CA VAL A 54 -2.27 -5.82 3.81
C VAL A 54 -1.83 -4.72 4.74
N PHE A 55 -2.60 -4.47 5.79
CA PHE A 55 -2.31 -3.37 6.70
C PHE A 55 -1.08 -3.64 7.56
N LYS A 56 -0.70 -4.88 7.69
CA LYS A 56 0.52 -5.24 8.39
C LYS A 56 1.75 -4.98 7.54
N LYS A 57 1.66 -5.25 6.25
CA LYS A 57 2.82 -5.15 5.35
C LYS A 57 3.00 -3.78 4.72
N VAL A 58 1.89 -3.10 4.45
CA VAL A 58 1.97 -1.77 3.82
C VAL A 58 2.13 -0.73 4.91
N ARG A 59 3.08 0.18 4.70
CA ARG A 59 3.39 1.21 5.68
C ARG A 59 3.20 2.58 5.07
N ILE A 60 2.90 3.55 5.92
CA ILE A 60 2.86 4.95 5.52
C ILE A 60 4.29 5.45 5.55
N PRO A 61 4.83 5.88 4.40
CA PRO A 61 6.22 6.34 4.37
C PRO A 61 6.38 7.66 5.12
N ALA A 62 7.59 7.87 5.60
CA ALA A 62 7.92 9.12 6.26
C ALA A 62 7.89 10.27 5.27
N PRO A 63 7.53 11.48 5.73
CA PRO A 63 7.55 12.65 4.84
C PRO A 63 8.94 12.86 4.27
N GLY A 64 8.99 13.20 2.99
CA GLY A 64 10.25 13.42 2.31
C GLY A 64 10.85 12.16 1.75
N SER A 65 10.97 11.12 2.55
CA SER A 65 11.52 9.86 2.12
C SER A 65 10.64 9.23 1.04
N TYR A 66 9.35 9.23 1.29
CA TYR A 66 8.41 8.70 0.31
C TYR A 66 8.54 9.46 -1.01
N TYR A 67 8.59 10.77 -0.91
CA TYR A 67 8.67 11.60 -2.10
C TYR A 67 9.93 11.29 -2.90
N LYS A 68 11.05 11.19 -2.22
CA LYS A 68 12.31 10.87 -2.90
C LYS A 68 12.22 9.51 -3.60
N THR A 69 11.69 8.53 -2.90
CA THR A 69 11.60 7.19 -3.45
C THR A 69 10.72 7.17 -4.69
N VAL A 70 9.59 7.84 -4.63
CA VAL A 70 8.68 7.87 -5.77
C VAL A 70 9.33 8.57 -6.96
N VAL A 71 9.95 9.72 -6.71
CA VAL A 71 10.57 10.47 -7.80
C VAL A 71 11.70 9.68 -8.43
N ASN A 72 12.57 9.09 -7.61
CA ASN A 72 13.67 8.30 -8.13
C ASN A 72 13.19 7.11 -8.93
N ASN A 73 12.19 6.42 -8.44
CA ASN A 73 11.67 5.27 -9.16
C ASN A 73 11.03 5.67 -10.48
N THR A 74 10.38 6.82 -10.49
CA THR A 74 9.77 7.32 -11.71
C THR A 74 10.84 7.57 -12.76
N TYR A 75 11.95 8.14 -12.37
CA TYR A 75 13.03 8.42 -13.31
C TYR A 75 13.75 7.18 -13.78
N LEU A 76 13.86 6.20 -12.91
CA LEU A 76 14.55 4.96 -13.25
C LEU A 76 13.69 4.06 -14.12
N ASN A 77 12.41 4.22 -14.02
CA ASN A 77 11.51 3.43 -14.83
C ASN A 77 11.22 4.11 -16.14
#